data_add2fa90a3b2b406d09d219443a5207b
#
_entry.id   add2fa90a3b2b406d09d219443a5207b
#
_cell.length_a   1.000
_cell.length_b   1.000
_cell.length_c   1.000
_cell.angle_alpha   90.00
_cell.angle_beta   90.00
_cell.angle_gamma   90.00
#
_symmetry.space_group_name_H-M   'P 1'
#
loop_
_entity.id
_entity.type
_entity.pdbx_description
1 polymer ?
#
loop_
_entity_poly.entity_id
_entity_poly.type
_entity_poly.pdbx_seq_one_letter_code
_entity_poly.pdbx_strand_id
1 'polypeptide(L)'
;MRAPVLRTLLGLAAAAALFATLASADDAFTLPAGTTLRVRLTTNLSSRTTETGDRFTAEVTEPIFNKGEEVVPGGSTVEGRVSFVRPPGRAKGVAEMRLTPEKISVPNGAQYLISAALQGAEGSPDVKVVDEEGTLKGKGKSKKATAEEAGIGAGAGAGIGGLADGGTGALYGAAIGAGAALAHRLLKRHQDIVVPQGTELSFVLNRAATAKKIAPPAEPPK
;
A
#
# COMPACT_ATOMS: atom_id res chain seq x y z
N MET A 1 38.19 -3.31 -66.91
CA MET A 1 38.06 -4.17 -65.74
C MET A 1 37.74 -3.33 -64.43
N ARG A 2 36.52 -2.77 -64.31
CA ARG A 2 36.17 -1.94 -63.13
C ARG A 2 34.68 -2.02 -62.77
N ALA A 3 34.04 -3.18 -62.82
CA ALA A 3 32.60 -3.26 -62.56
C ALA A 3 32.10 -4.24 -61.44
N PRO A 4 32.89 -5.07 -60.76
CA PRO A 4 32.34 -5.95 -59.73
C PRO A 4 32.32 -5.35 -58.32
N VAL A 5 33.17 -4.33 -58.01
CA VAL A 5 33.34 -3.82 -56.61
C VAL A 5 32.17 -2.93 -56.16
N LEU A 6 31.53 -2.25 -57.13
CA LEU A 6 30.42 -1.33 -56.80
C LEU A 6 29.10 -2.06 -56.42
N ARG A 7 28.91 -3.27 -56.98
CA ARG A 7 27.70 -4.10 -56.64
C ARG A 7 27.74 -4.74 -55.28
N THR A 8 28.92 -5.07 -54.78
CA THR A 8 29.12 -5.65 -53.42
C THR A 8 28.95 -4.62 -52.33
N LEU A 9 29.35 -3.36 -52.54
CA LEU A 9 29.15 -2.28 -51.56
C LEU A 9 27.67 -1.86 -51.42
N LEU A 10 26.89 -1.92 -52.49
CA LEU A 10 25.46 -1.62 -52.48
C LEU A 10 24.64 -2.70 -51.73
N GLY A 11 25.05 -3.96 -51.81
CA GLY A 11 24.41 -5.07 -51.11
C GLY A 11 24.65 -5.04 -49.60
N LEU A 12 25.84 -4.59 -49.18
CA LEU A 12 26.17 -4.50 -47.75
C LEU A 12 25.42 -3.34 -47.03
N ALA A 13 25.21 -2.22 -47.74
CA ALA A 13 24.45 -1.09 -47.21
C ALA A 13 22.96 -1.39 -47.05
N ALA A 14 22.36 -2.19 -47.93
CA ALA A 14 20.97 -2.61 -47.87
C ALA A 14 20.72 -3.61 -46.70
N ALA A 15 21.67 -4.50 -46.41
CA ALA A 15 21.58 -5.43 -45.26
C ALA A 15 21.69 -4.72 -43.91
N ALA A 16 22.53 -3.67 -43.82
CA ALA A 16 22.66 -2.88 -42.58
C ALA A 16 21.39 -2.05 -42.26
N ALA A 17 20.64 -1.60 -43.29
CA ALA A 17 19.40 -0.84 -43.10
C ALA A 17 18.23 -1.73 -42.59
N LEU A 18 18.24 -3.04 -42.88
CA LEU A 18 17.20 -3.97 -42.42
C LEU A 18 17.35 -4.36 -40.95
N PHE A 19 18.54 -4.26 -40.35
CA PHE A 19 18.76 -4.56 -38.93
C PHE A 19 18.41 -3.41 -38.00
N ALA A 20 18.24 -2.18 -38.50
CA ALA A 20 17.96 -1.00 -37.67
C ALA A 20 16.48 -0.86 -37.25
N THR A 21 15.56 -1.67 -37.79
CA THR A 21 14.12 -1.53 -37.53
C THR A 21 13.56 -2.48 -36.48
N LEU A 22 14.39 -3.31 -35.81
CA LEU A 22 13.93 -4.28 -34.82
C LEU A 22 14.05 -3.79 -33.36
N ALA A 23 14.47 -2.56 -33.10
CA ALA A 23 14.75 -2.06 -31.77
C ALA A 23 13.63 -1.24 -31.12
N SER A 24 12.43 -1.14 -31.67
CA SER A 24 11.40 -0.20 -31.18
C SER A 24 10.10 -0.84 -30.70
N ALA A 25 10.01 -2.17 -30.61
CA ALA A 25 8.76 -2.84 -30.22
C ALA A 25 8.61 -3.06 -28.70
N ASP A 26 9.68 -2.90 -27.90
CA ASP A 26 9.66 -3.23 -26.47
C ASP A 26 9.18 -2.09 -25.55
N ASP A 27 9.18 -0.85 -26.03
CA ASP A 27 8.83 0.31 -25.22
C ASP A 27 7.32 0.45 -24.92
N ALA A 28 6.47 -0.10 -25.77
CA ALA A 28 5.01 0.03 -25.63
C ALA A 28 4.46 -0.73 -24.42
N PHE A 29 5.13 -1.80 -24.01
CA PHE A 29 4.71 -2.66 -22.90
C PHE A 29 5.51 -2.40 -21.61
N THR A 30 6.06 -1.22 -21.44
CA THR A 30 6.83 -0.84 -20.26
C THR A 30 6.07 0.17 -19.42
N LEU A 31 5.96 -0.08 -18.13
CA LEU A 31 5.47 0.87 -17.14
C LEU A 31 6.67 1.67 -16.59
N PRO A 32 6.72 3.00 -16.79
CA PRO A 32 7.83 3.79 -16.27
C PRO A 32 7.82 3.87 -14.75
N ALA A 33 8.98 4.12 -14.14
CA ALA A 33 9.06 4.48 -12.74
C ALA A 33 8.23 5.75 -12.47
N GLY A 34 7.63 5.85 -11.27
CA GLY A 34 6.73 6.95 -10.92
C GLY A 34 5.29 6.76 -11.41
N THR A 35 4.98 5.69 -12.16
CA THR A 35 3.60 5.37 -12.53
C THR A 35 2.76 5.11 -11.29
N THR A 36 1.61 5.77 -11.20
CA THR A 36 0.62 5.53 -10.15
C THR A 36 -0.27 4.36 -10.53
N LEU A 37 -0.39 3.40 -9.63
CA LEU A 37 -1.24 2.22 -9.74
C LEU A 37 -2.34 2.32 -8.67
N ARG A 38 -3.58 2.54 -9.10
CA ARG A 38 -4.76 2.53 -8.22
C ARG A 38 -5.44 1.18 -8.26
N VAL A 39 -5.64 0.61 -7.08
CA VAL A 39 -6.20 -0.73 -6.95
C VAL A 39 -7.22 -0.78 -5.83
N ARG A 40 -8.20 -1.66 -5.97
CA ARG A 40 -9.18 -2.01 -4.94
C ARG A 40 -8.83 -3.36 -4.36
N LEU A 41 -8.62 -3.41 -3.05
CA LEU A 41 -8.26 -4.62 -2.33
C LEU A 41 -9.40 -5.66 -2.41
N THR A 42 -9.06 -6.91 -2.75
CA THR A 42 -10.01 -8.04 -2.78
C THR A 42 -9.83 -8.99 -1.60
N THR A 43 -8.80 -8.75 -0.78
CA THR A 43 -8.46 -9.52 0.42
C THR A 43 -8.65 -8.67 1.67
N ASN A 44 -9.18 -9.23 2.75
CA ASN A 44 -9.22 -8.56 4.05
C ASN A 44 -7.87 -8.67 4.74
N LEU A 45 -7.32 -7.55 5.21
CA LEU A 45 -6.06 -7.50 5.94
C LEU A 45 -6.28 -6.91 7.33
N SER A 46 -5.63 -7.50 8.35
CA SER A 46 -5.68 -7.01 9.73
C SER A 46 -4.37 -7.27 10.43
N SER A 47 -3.83 -6.28 11.13
CA SER A 47 -2.59 -6.45 11.92
C SER A 47 -2.69 -7.50 13.02
N ARG A 48 -3.89 -8.00 13.32
CA ARG A 48 -4.13 -9.06 14.30
C ARG A 48 -4.01 -10.46 13.73
N THR A 49 -4.45 -10.66 12.49
CA THR A 49 -4.59 -12.00 11.87
C THR A 49 -3.67 -12.20 10.66
N THR A 50 -3.19 -11.12 10.05
CA THR A 50 -2.27 -11.17 8.93
C THR A 50 -0.85 -11.29 9.44
N GLU A 51 -0.07 -12.16 8.80
CA GLU A 51 1.34 -12.40 9.12
C GLU A 51 2.27 -11.85 8.02
N THR A 52 3.54 -11.64 8.39
CA THR A 52 4.56 -11.27 7.40
C THR A 52 4.75 -12.43 6.42
N GLY A 53 4.65 -12.14 5.13
CA GLY A 53 4.69 -13.14 4.05
C GLY A 53 3.33 -13.49 3.48
N ASP A 54 2.22 -13.15 4.16
CA ASP A 54 0.88 -13.38 3.64
C ASP A 54 0.66 -12.68 2.30
N ARG A 55 -0.10 -13.34 1.43
CA ARG A 55 -0.45 -12.81 0.12
C ARG A 55 -1.70 -11.96 0.20
N PHE A 56 -1.73 -10.91 -0.60
CA PHE A 56 -2.94 -10.16 -0.87
C PHE A 56 -3.19 -10.06 -2.37
N THR A 57 -4.43 -9.86 -2.71
CA THR A 57 -4.88 -9.60 -4.09
C THR A 57 -5.68 -8.32 -4.13
N ALA A 58 -5.58 -7.63 -5.26
CA ALA A 58 -6.32 -6.41 -5.55
C ALA A 58 -6.62 -6.33 -7.04
N GLU A 59 -7.58 -5.50 -7.41
CA GLU A 59 -8.00 -5.26 -8.79
C GLU A 59 -7.67 -3.82 -9.18
N VAL A 60 -7.10 -3.63 -10.37
CA VAL A 60 -6.80 -2.30 -10.92
C VAL A 60 -8.10 -1.56 -11.18
N THR A 61 -8.27 -0.37 -10.58
CA THR A 61 -9.47 0.45 -10.75
C THR A 61 -9.37 1.44 -11.90
N GLU A 62 -8.17 1.93 -12.18
CA GLU A 62 -7.93 2.89 -13.25
C GLU A 62 -6.94 2.31 -14.28
N PRO A 63 -7.27 2.33 -15.58
CA PRO A 63 -6.37 1.85 -16.62
C PRO A 63 -5.08 2.69 -16.67
N ILE A 64 -3.96 2.03 -16.96
CA ILE A 64 -2.66 2.70 -17.10
C ILE A 64 -2.31 2.78 -18.57
N PHE A 65 -1.99 4.00 -19.02
CA PHE A 65 -1.56 4.29 -20.38
C PHE A 65 -0.07 4.58 -20.43
N ASN A 66 0.60 4.11 -21.48
CA ASN A 66 1.96 4.48 -21.82
C ASN A 66 2.01 4.92 -23.28
N LYS A 67 2.53 6.12 -23.55
CA LYS A 67 2.59 6.70 -24.90
C LYS A 67 1.26 6.70 -25.66
N GLY A 68 0.12 6.78 -24.93
CA GLY A 68 -1.21 6.78 -25.53
C GLY A 68 -1.82 5.40 -25.75
N GLU A 69 -1.10 4.31 -25.47
CA GLU A 69 -1.60 2.94 -25.51
C GLU A 69 -1.96 2.45 -24.11
N GLU A 70 -3.09 1.76 -23.98
CA GLU A 70 -3.52 1.15 -22.73
C GLU A 70 -2.68 -0.11 -22.47
N VAL A 71 -1.82 -0.02 -21.45
CA VAL A 71 -0.86 -1.06 -21.09
C VAL A 71 -1.41 -1.99 -20.02
N VAL A 72 -2.14 -1.44 -19.05
CA VAL A 72 -2.80 -2.20 -17.99
C VAL A 72 -4.26 -1.76 -17.96
N PRO A 73 -5.20 -2.57 -18.42
CA PRO A 73 -6.62 -2.26 -18.36
C PRO A 73 -7.15 -2.33 -16.94
N GLY A 74 -8.23 -1.60 -16.68
CA GLY A 74 -9.03 -1.78 -15.47
C GLY A 74 -9.48 -3.24 -15.35
N GLY A 75 -9.62 -3.73 -14.11
CA GLY A 75 -9.94 -5.14 -13.85
C GLY A 75 -8.72 -6.08 -13.90
N SER A 76 -7.50 -5.59 -14.18
CA SER A 76 -6.28 -6.38 -14.06
C SER A 76 -6.03 -6.77 -12.61
N THR A 77 -5.53 -7.99 -12.38
CA THR A 77 -5.26 -8.49 -11.02
C THR A 77 -3.86 -8.12 -10.57
N VAL A 78 -3.77 -7.54 -9.38
CA VAL A 78 -2.51 -7.26 -8.67
C VAL A 78 -2.34 -8.28 -7.56
N GLU A 79 -1.20 -8.95 -7.55
CA GLU A 79 -0.80 -9.84 -6.48
C GLU A 79 0.41 -9.25 -5.75
N GLY A 80 0.41 -9.38 -4.43
CA GLY A 80 1.51 -8.91 -3.59
C GLY A 80 1.60 -9.65 -2.27
N ARG A 81 2.53 -9.20 -1.43
CA ARG A 81 2.74 -9.75 -0.09
C ARG A 81 2.75 -8.66 0.97
N VAL A 82 2.38 -9.06 2.17
CA VAL A 82 2.62 -8.29 3.38
C VAL A 82 4.09 -8.45 3.74
N SER A 83 4.91 -7.44 3.46
CA SER A 83 6.35 -7.51 3.71
C SER A 83 6.71 -7.29 5.18
N PHE A 84 5.82 -6.65 5.93
CA PHE A 84 5.99 -6.42 7.35
C PHE A 84 4.63 -6.21 8.02
N VAL A 85 4.44 -6.80 9.20
CA VAL A 85 3.31 -6.54 10.07
C VAL A 85 3.76 -6.54 11.53
N ARG A 86 3.27 -5.57 12.28
CA ARG A 86 3.44 -5.47 13.72
C ARG A 86 2.10 -5.11 14.36
N PRO A 87 1.56 -5.98 15.22
CA PRO A 87 0.35 -5.67 15.96
C PRO A 87 0.59 -4.55 16.99
N PRO A 88 -0.45 -3.86 17.44
CA PRO A 88 -0.29 -2.79 18.42
C PRO A 88 0.16 -3.33 19.79
N GLY A 89 1.10 -2.63 20.41
CA GLY A 89 1.53 -2.92 21.77
C GLY A 89 0.45 -2.59 22.82
N ARG A 90 0.51 -3.24 23.97
CA ARG A 90 -0.42 -2.96 25.08
C ARG A 90 -0.28 -1.54 25.63
N ALA A 91 0.95 -1.10 25.90
CA ALA A 91 1.24 0.20 26.50
C ALA A 91 1.84 1.20 25.49
N LYS A 92 2.70 0.74 24.60
CA LYS A 92 3.39 1.57 23.61
C LYS A 92 3.43 0.84 22.26
N GLY A 93 3.51 1.62 21.18
CA GLY A 93 3.60 1.10 19.80
C GLY A 93 2.23 1.01 19.13
N VAL A 94 2.11 1.65 18.00
CA VAL A 94 0.97 1.54 17.09
C VAL A 94 1.13 0.33 16.19
N ALA A 95 0.03 -0.18 15.65
CA ALA A 95 0.09 -1.20 14.62
C ALA A 95 0.80 -0.65 13.38
N GLU A 96 1.61 -1.46 12.74
CA GLU A 96 2.26 -1.15 11.47
C GLU A 96 2.09 -2.31 10.50
N MET A 97 1.90 -1.99 9.22
CA MET A 97 1.78 -2.97 8.14
C MET A 97 2.37 -2.38 6.87
N ARG A 98 3.10 -3.18 6.09
CA ARG A 98 3.64 -2.78 4.79
C ARG A 98 3.19 -3.78 3.73
N LEU A 99 2.63 -3.24 2.65
CA LEU A 99 2.14 -3.99 1.51
C LEU A 99 3.09 -3.78 0.34
N THR A 100 3.56 -4.87 -0.25
CA THR A 100 4.46 -4.84 -1.41
C THR A 100 3.79 -5.57 -2.57
N PRO A 101 3.29 -4.85 -3.59
CA PRO A 101 2.81 -5.47 -4.79
C PRO A 101 3.99 -6.06 -5.59
N GLU A 102 3.83 -7.26 -6.12
CA GLU A 102 4.88 -8.00 -6.82
C GLU A 102 4.59 -8.18 -8.30
N LYS A 103 3.31 -8.37 -8.64
CA LYS A 103 2.91 -8.73 -10.00
C LYS A 103 1.57 -8.12 -10.38
N ILE A 104 1.46 -7.68 -11.63
CA ILE A 104 0.18 -7.36 -12.28
C ILE A 104 -0.06 -8.40 -13.35
N SER A 105 -1.22 -9.04 -13.33
CA SER A 105 -1.69 -9.98 -14.35
C SER A 105 -2.80 -9.33 -15.15
N VAL A 106 -2.57 -9.16 -16.44
CA VAL A 106 -3.51 -8.53 -17.38
C VAL A 106 -4.35 -9.60 -18.04
N PRO A 107 -5.65 -9.37 -18.31
CA PRO A 107 -6.53 -10.37 -18.91
C PRO A 107 -6.03 -10.93 -20.25
N ASN A 108 -5.24 -10.16 -21.02
CA ASN A 108 -4.64 -10.60 -22.29
C ASN A 108 -3.44 -11.55 -22.14
N GLY A 109 -3.10 -11.96 -20.90
CA GLY A 109 -2.00 -12.87 -20.61
C GLY A 109 -0.64 -12.19 -20.38
N ALA A 110 -0.55 -10.85 -20.49
CA ALA A 110 0.66 -10.13 -20.11
C ALA A 110 0.82 -10.08 -18.58
N GLN A 111 2.04 -10.19 -18.11
CA GLN A 111 2.37 -10.04 -16.68
C GLN A 111 3.50 -9.04 -16.51
N TYR A 112 3.35 -8.17 -15.51
CA TYR A 112 4.37 -7.21 -15.11
C TYR A 112 4.87 -7.57 -13.72
N LEU A 113 6.17 -7.79 -13.59
CA LEU A 113 6.82 -7.84 -12.28
C LEU A 113 7.10 -6.41 -11.85
N ILE A 114 6.48 -6.01 -10.76
CA ILE A 114 6.52 -4.63 -10.27
C ILE A 114 7.21 -4.52 -8.91
N SER A 115 7.67 -3.32 -8.62
CA SER A 115 8.10 -2.92 -7.29
C SER A 115 7.55 -1.53 -7.05
N ALA A 116 6.65 -1.40 -6.10
CA ALA A 116 5.98 -0.15 -5.83
C ALA A 116 5.79 0.06 -4.32
N ALA A 117 5.73 1.31 -3.91
CA ALA A 117 5.45 1.72 -2.55
C ALA A 117 4.01 2.26 -2.44
N LEU A 118 3.35 1.97 -1.34
CA LEU A 118 2.02 2.48 -1.04
C LEU A 118 2.12 3.98 -0.68
N GLN A 119 1.30 4.80 -1.31
CA GLN A 119 1.23 6.24 -1.01
C GLN A 119 -0.09 6.66 -0.37
N GLY A 120 -1.16 5.92 -0.60
CA GLY A 120 -2.48 6.24 -0.07
C GLY A 120 -3.33 5.00 0.19
N ALA A 121 -4.23 5.11 1.16
CA ALA A 121 -5.26 4.11 1.45
C ALA A 121 -6.56 4.86 1.72
N GLU A 122 -7.46 4.85 0.76
CA GLU A 122 -8.76 5.49 0.85
C GLU A 122 -9.81 4.49 1.32
N GLY A 123 -10.71 4.93 2.20
CA GLY A 123 -11.72 4.04 2.81
C GLY A 123 -11.27 3.36 4.10
N SER A 124 -10.06 3.64 4.62
CA SER A 124 -9.60 3.18 5.92
C SER A 124 -9.26 4.37 6.82
N PRO A 125 -10.25 4.99 7.51
CA PRO A 125 -10.08 6.24 8.24
C PRO A 125 -9.12 6.13 9.43
N ASP A 126 -8.82 4.92 9.88
CA ASP A 126 -7.97 4.66 11.04
C ASP A 126 -6.51 4.35 10.68
N VAL A 127 -6.15 4.48 9.40
CA VAL A 127 -4.82 4.15 8.88
C VAL A 127 -4.22 5.37 8.18
N LYS A 128 -2.89 5.53 8.32
CA LYS A 128 -2.12 6.55 7.59
C LYS A 128 -0.89 5.91 6.98
N VAL A 129 -0.54 6.33 5.76
CA VAL A 129 0.78 6.06 5.17
C VAL A 129 1.77 7.08 5.73
N VAL A 130 2.91 6.63 6.23
CA VAL A 130 3.80 7.51 7.04
C VAL A 130 5.22 7.62 6.53
N ASP A 131 5.66 6.80 5.59
CA ASP A 131 7.01 6.82 5.05
C ASP A 131 7.04 6.56 3.53
N GLU A 132 8.18 6.82 2.91
CA GLU A 132 8.40 6.60 1.47
C GLU A 132 8.35 5.11 1.07
N GLU A 133 8.48 4.20 2.04
CA GLU A 133 8.36 2.76 1.83
C GLU A 133 6.90 2.29 1.87
N GLY A 134 5.95 3.20 2.14
CA GLY A 134 4.52 2.90 2.12
C GLY A 134 4.05 2.11 3.35
N THR A 135 4.59 2.40 4.53
CA THR A 135 4.15 1.78 5.77
C THR A 135 2.82 2.35 6.24
N LEU A 136 1.83 1.48 6.39
CA LEU A 136 0.57 1.79 7.06
C LEU A 136 0.79 1.82 8.56
N LYS A 137 0.38 2.90 9.21
CA LYS A 137 0.32 3.01 10.67
C LYS A 137 -1.11 3.22 11.14
N GLY A 138 -1.48 2.45 12.16
CA GLY A 138 -2.73 2.67 12.87
C GLY A 138 -2.71 4.00 13.62
N LYS A 139 -3.88 4.58 13.88
CA LYS A 139 -3.98 5.78 14.70
C LYS A 139 -3.46 5.52 16.12
N GLY A 140 -2.42 6.22 16.49
CA GLY A 140 -1.93 6.27 17.85
C GLY A 140 -2.80 7.16 18.74
N LYS A 141 -2.72 6.95 20.04
CA LYS A 141 -3.35 7.85 21.02
C LYS A 141 -2.65 9.21 21.00
N SER A 142 -3.39 10.28 20.74
CA SER A 142 -2.88 11.64 20.79
C SER A 142 -2.57 12.05 22.23
N LYS A 143 -1.43 12.73 22.48
CA LYS A 143 -1.10 13.32 23.77
C LYS A 143 -2.18 14.30 24.23
N LYS A 144 -2.77 15.07 23.27
CA LYS A 144 -3.87 16.00 23.54
C LYS A 144 -5.11 15.29 24.06
N ALA A 145 -5.55 14.21 23.39
CA ALA A 145 -6.68 13.41 23.85
C ALA A 145 -6.40 12.75 25.21
N THR A 146 -5.13 12.45 25.57
CA THR A 146 -4.76 11.96 26.90
C THR A 146 -4.98 13.01 27.96
N ALA A 147 -4.56 14.24 27.70
CA ALA A 147 -4.75 15.35 28.64
C ALA A 147 -6.24 15.70 28.82
N GLU A 148 -7.01 15.64 27.74
CA GLU A 148 -8.46 15.88 27.80
C GLU A 148 -9.19 14.81 28.63
N GLU A 149 -8.92 13.51 28.41
CA GLU A 149 -9.53 12.42 29.20
C GLU A 149 -9.13 12.49 30.68
N ALA A 150 -7.85 12.80 30.97
CA ALA A 150 -7.41 12.98 32.36
C ALA A 150 -8.07 14.19 33.00
N GLY A 151 -8.24 15.30 32.26
CA GLY A 151 -8.93 16.49 32.70
C GLY A 151 -10.40 16.24 33.02
N ILE A 152 -11.11 15.50 32.16
CA ILE A 152 -12.51 15.12 32.39
C ILE A 152 -12.62 14.20 33.59
N GLY A 153 -11.75 13.20 33.76
CA GLY A 153 -11.72 12.31 34.93
C GLY A 153 -11.46 13.04 36.21
N ALA A 154 -10.50 13.99 36.21
CA ALA A 154 -10.20 14.84 37.37
C ALA A 154 -11.37 15.75 37.76
N GLY A 155 -12.00 16.39 36.73
CA GLY A 155 -13.15 17.27 36.96
C GLY A 155 -14.37 16.53 37.53
N ALA A 156 -14.71 15.38 36.99
CA ALA A 156 -15.80 14.54 37.49
C ALA A 156 -15.51 14.03 38.91
N GLY A 157 -14.29 13.56 39.19
CA GLY A 157 -13.87 13.12 40.49
C GLY A 157 -13.88 14.25 41.53
N ALA A 158 -13.41 15.45 41.18
CA ALA A 158 -13.44 16.63 42.03
C ALA A 158 -14.87 17.06 42.40
N GLY A 159 -15.81 17.00 41.40
CA GLY A 159 -17.22 17.31 41.64
C GLY A 159 -17.85 16.39 42.65
N ILE A 160 -17.70 15.09 42.49
CA ILE A 160 -18.23 14.08 43.45
C ILE A 160 -17.57 14.19 44.80
N GLY A 161 -16.24 14.29 44.88
CA GLY A 161 -15.49 14.42 46.11
C GLY A 161 -15.79 15.70 46.87
N GLY A 162 -15.98 16.83 46.15
CA GLY A 162 -16.33 18.12 46.71
C GLY A 162 -17.68 18.15 47.41
N LEU A 163 -18.65 17.39 46.89
CA LEU A 163 -19.96 17.24 47.49
C LEU A 163 -19.89 16.43 48.81
N ALA A 164 -18.94 15.52 48.94
CA ALA A 164 -18.81 14.64 50.09
C ALA A 164 -18.06 15.30 51.27
N ASP A 165 -16.95 16.02 51.00
CA ASP A 165 -16.07 16.55 52.06
C ASP A 165 -15.39 17.88 51.61
N GLY A 166 -16.13 18.73 50.92
CA GLY A 166 -15.66 20.06 50.53
C GLY A 166 -14.35 20.06 49.73
N GLY A 167 -13.46 21.00 50.04
CA GLY A 167 -12.22 21.19 49.26
C GLY A 167 -11.24 20.01 49.34
N THR A 168 -11.14 19.33 50.49
CA THR A 168 -10.28 18.17 50.68
C THR A 168 -10.79 16.97 49.89
N GLY A 169 -12.10 16.73 49.93
CA GLY A 169 -12.75 15.69 49.13
C GLY A 169 -12.62 15.94 47.64
N ALA A 170 -12.67 17.19 47.18
CA ALA A 170 -12.46 17.55 45.79
C ALA A 170 -11.04 17.18 45.31
N LEU A 171 -10.01 17.42 46.11
CA LEU A 171 -8.63 17.09 45.78
C LEU A 171 -8.42 15.57 45.64
N TYR A 172 -8.91 14.80 46.64
CA TYR A 172 -8.82 13.33 46.59
C TYR A 172 -9.65 12.75 45.42
N GLY A 173 -10.86 13.26 45.22
CA GLY A 173 -11.72 12.85 44.11
C GLY A 173 -11.10 13.15 42.75
N ALA A 174 -10.46 14.32 42.58
CA ALA A 174 -9.74 14.66 41.37
C ALA A 174 -8.56 13.72 41.10
N ALA A 175 -7.77 13.40 42.11
CA ALA A 175 -6.64 12.48 42.01
C ALA A 175 -7.07 11.05 41.65
N ILE A 176 -8.12 10.54 42.28
CA ILE A 176 -8.70 9.22 41.98
C ILE A 176 -9.32 9.19 40.57
N GLY A 177 -10.09 10.22 40.22
CA GLY A 177 -10.72 10.32 38.90
C GLY A 177 -9.71 10.41 37.74
N ALA A 178 -8.65 11.21 37.91
CA ALA A 178 -7.55 11.27 36.97
C ALA A 178 -6.80 9.94 36.83
N GLY A 179 -6.51 9.30 38.00
CA GLY A 179 -5.87 8.00 38.05
C GLY A 179 -6.68 6.89 37.36
N ALA A 180 -7.99 6.85 37.61
CA ALA A 180 -8.90 5.89 36.97
C ALA A 180 -8.98 6.11 35.44
N ALA A 181 -9.05 7.36 34.98
CA ALA A 181 -9.04 7.69 33.55
C ALA A 181 -7.73 7.26 32.87
N LEU A 182 -6.60 7.52 33.53
CA LEU A 182 -5.29 7.08 33.03
C LEU A 182 -5.16 5.55 33.02
N ALA A 183 -5.61 4.86 34.08
CA ALA A 183 -5.60 3.40 34.15
C ALA A 183 -6.49 2.78 33.06
N HIS A 184 -7.71 3.29 32.88
CA HIS A 184 -8.58 2.86 31.76
C HIS A 184 -7.89 3.01 30.42
N ARG A 185 -7.19 4.11 30.19
CA ARG A 185 -6.49 4.37 28.95
C ARG A 185 -5.26 3.48 28.74
N LEU A 186 -4.52 3.15 29.81
CA LEU A 186 -3.40 2.21 29.74
C LEU A 186 -3.87 0.79 29.42
N LEU A 187 -5.04 0.40 29.93
CA LEU A 187 -5.66 -0.89 29.68
C LEU A 187 -6.28 -0.99 28.26
N LYS A 188 -6.72 0.15 27.71
CA LYS A 188 -7.27 0.18 26.36
C LYS A 188 -6.15 0.02 25.33
N ARG A 189 -6.11 -1.11 24.63
CA ARG A 189 -5.13 -1.40 23.56
C ARG A 189 -5.18 -0.34 22.46
N HIS A 190 -4.05 -0.10 21.82
CA HIS A 190 -4.02 0.65 20.56
C HIS A 190 -4.84 -0.10 19.50
N GLN A 191 -5.41 0.65 18.57
CA GLN A 191 -6.26 0.06 17.54
C GLN A 191 -5.43 -0.77 16.56
N ASP A 192 -5.96 -1.93 16.19
CA ASP A 192 -5.42 -2.73 15.09
C ASP A 192 -5.59 -1.96 13.77
N ILE A 193 -4.69 -2.22 12.82
CA ILE A 193 -4.93 -1.87 11.43
C ILE A 193 -5.93 -2.86 10.87
N VAL A 194 -7.02 -2.37 10.29
CA VAL A 194 -7.96 -3.14 9.51
C VAL A 194 -8.09 -2.47 8.15
N VAL A 195 -7.72 -3.20 7.11
CA VAL A 195 -7.88 -2.80 5.71
C VAL A 195 -8.86 -3.78 5.08
N PRO A 196 -10.15 -3.43 5.05
CA PRO A 196 -11.17 -4.33 4.55
C PRO A 196 -11.08 -4.47 3.03
N GLN A 197 -11.62 -5.56 2.51
CA GLN A 197 -11.92 -5.70 1.09
C GLN A 197 -12.71 -4.48 0.59
N GLY A 198 -12.40 -4.01 -0.60
CA GLY A 198 -12.99 -2.81 -1.19
C GLY A 198 -12.24 -1.52 -0.89
N THR A 199 -11.24 -1.53 -0.01
CA THR A 199 -10.37 -0.38 0.24
C THR A 199 -9.58 -0.05 -1.03
N GLU A 200 -9.55 1.24 -1.39
CA GLU A 200 -8.73 1.72 -2.51
C GLU A 200 -7.33 2.07 -2.03
N LEU A 201 -6.34 1.51 -2.73
CA LEU A 201 -4.93 1.68 -2.45
C LEU A 201 -4.24 2.33 -3.64
N SER A 202 -3.42 3.32 -3.38
CA SER A 202 -2.58 3.98 -4.38
C SER A 202 -1.13 3.59 -4.17
N PHE A 203 -0.54 2.92 -5.16
CA PHE A 203 0.88 2.59 -5.19
C PHE A 203 1.61 3.41 -6.24
N VAL A 204 2.88 3.68 -6.02
CA VAL A 204 3.76 4.31 -7.03
C VAL A 204 4.93 3.38 -7.31
N LEU A 205 5.17 3.14 -8.58
CA LEU A 205 6.26 2.27 -9.04
C LEU A 205 7.62 2.91 -8.73
N ASN A 206 8.47 2.18 -8.01
CA ASN A 206 9.84 2.62 -7.68
C ASN A 206 10.81 2.43 -8.85
N ARG A 207 10.49 1.54 -9.78
CA ARG A 207 11.28 1.23 -10.97
C ARG A 207 10.38 0.90 -12.15
N ALA A 208 10.92 1.06 -13.36
CA ALA A 208 10.22 0.65 -14.57
C ALA A 208 9.97 -0.88 -14.57
N ALA A 209 8.81 -1.27 -15.05
CA ALA A 209 8.42 -2.67 -15.19
C ALA A 209 8.08 -2.97 -16.66
N THR A 210 8.70 -4.02 -17.22
CA THR A 210 8.43 -4.48 -18.58
C THR A 210 7.54 -5.70 -18.54
N ALA A 211 6.57 -5.78 -19.45
CA ALA A 211 5.69 -6.91 -19.57
C ALA A 211 6.46 -8.16 -19.99
N LYS A 212 6.24 -9.25 -19.29
CA LYS A 212 6.60 -10.59 -19.75
C LYS A 212 5.34 -11.24 -20.30
N LYS A 213 5.27 -11.44 -21.62
CA LYS A 213 4.18 -12.20 -22.22
C LYS A 213 4.33 -13.66 -21.85
N ILE A 214 3.43 -14.15 -21.02
CA ILE A 214 3.32 -15.59 -20.76
C ILE A 214 2.32 -16.13 -21.77
N ALA A 215 2.73 -17.16 -22.51
CA ALA A 215 1.80 -17.87 -23.38
C ALA A 215 0.60 -18.35 -22.56
N PRO A 216 -0.65 -18.18 -23.04
CA PRO A 216 -1.80 -18.70 -22.34
C PRO A 216 -1.59 -20.18 -22.07
N PRO A 217 -2.07 -20.72 -20.91
CA PRO A 217 -2.03 -22.14 -20.65
C PRO A 217 -2.68 -22.86 -21.83
N ALA A 218 -2.00 -23.88 -22.36
CA ALA A 218 -2.57 -24.70 -23.43
C ALA A 218 -3.94 -25.20 -22.96
N GLU A 219 -4.99 -24.94 -23.75
CA GLU A 219 -6.31 -25.53 -23.49
C GLU A 219 -6.14 -27.05 -23.33
N PRO A 220 -6.75 -27.65 -22.32
CA PRO A 220 -6.71 -29.10 -22.17
C PRO A 220 -7.32 -29.73 -23.44
N PRO A 221 -6.73 -30.82 -23.97
CA PRO A 221 -7.26 -31.48 -25.17
C PRO A 221 -8.69 -31.94 -24.90
N LYS A 222 -9.60 -31.60 -25.83
CA LYS A 222 -10.99 -32.05 -25.82
C LYS A 222 -11.11 -33.55 -25.92
#